data_b3edf762c72e8ab23828516799ce3e1e
#
_entry.id   b3edf762c72e8ab23828516799ce3e1e
#
_cell.length_a   1.000
_cell.length_b   1.000
_cell.length_c   1.000
_cell.angle_alpha   90.00
_cell.angle_beta   90.00
_cell.angle_gamma   90.00
#
_symmetry.space_group_name_H-M   'P 1'
#
loop_
_entity.id
_entity.type
_entity.pdbx_description
1 polymer ?
#
loop_
_entity_poly.entity_id
_entity_poly.type
_entity_poly.pdbx_seq_one_letter_code
_entity_poly.pdbx_strand_id
1 'polypeptide(L)'
;MFKKKQYIHVLHSLLGCFLLGSTIIVQTGCDMIEYHPYDLNIEGETNINERNIQSIEASTAGKQSISFALISDTQRWYDETEDAVNAINGRNDIDFVIHCGDLSDFGMKMEFEEQRDRLNRLNVPYVCLLGNHDCLATGKEVFNTIFGNENFSFTAGDTHFICLNTNALEFDYSEAVPNLLFLEDELKHVPSQAKKTVVAMHAPPYSEQFNNNIAKVFQYYITQFPSLQFCVYGHVHSFNENEFFDDGIVLFCSFHKQAELYLFFYHPKWLRL
;
A
#
# COMPACT_ATOMS: atom_id res chain seq x y z
N MET A 1 16.20 10.09 -76.66
CA MET A 1 15.47 11.09 -75.84
C MET A 1 14.29 10.49 -75.07
N PHE A 2 13.61 9.47 -75.57
CA PHE A 2 12.42 8.83 -74.92
C PHE A 2 12.74 8.03 -73.64
N LYS A 3 13.87 7.33 -73.51
CA LYS A 3 14.19 6.51 -72.32
C LYS A 3 14.42 7.36 -71.05
N LYS A 4 14.99 8.57 -71.20
CA LYS A 4 15.27 9.44 -70.04
C LYS A 4 14.01 10.02 -69.39
N LYS A 5 12.94 10.26 -70.15
CA LYS A 5 11.63 10.73 -69.62
C LYS A 5 10.92 9.64 -68.81
N GLN A 6 11.04 8.39 -69.27
CA GLN A 6 10.42 7.26 -68.60
C GLN A 6 11.00 6.96 -67.22
N TYR A 7 12.34 7.09 -67.07
CA TYR A 7 13.03 6.95 -65.78
C TYR A 7 12.63 8.04 -64.80
N ILE A 8 12.46 9.27 -65.25
CA ILE A 8 12.06 10.40 -64.40
C ILE A 8 10.63 10.18 -63.88
N HIS A 9 9.70 9.71 -64.70
CA HIS A 9 8.34 9.42 -64.23
C HIS A 9 8.28 8.27 -63.23
N VAL A 10 9.05 7.20 -63.40
CA VAL A 10 9.15 6.08 -62.45
C VAL A 10 9.76 6.56 -61.11
N LEU A 11 10.80 7.41 -61.18
CA LEU A 11 11.45 7.97 -59.98
C LEU A 11 10.50 8.87 -59.19
N HIS A 12 9.71 9.73 -59.85
CA HIS A 12 8.72 10.57 -59.21
C HIS A 12 7.57 9.76 -58.61
N SER A 13 7.10 8.67 -59.27
CA SER A 13 6.10 7.78 -58.72
C SER A 13 6.61 7.03 -57.49
N LEU A 14 7.84 6.54 -57.48
CA LEU A 14 8.44 5.87 -56.32
C LEU A 14 8.64 6.83 -55.14
N LEU A 15 9.07 8.07 -55.44
CA LEU A 15 9.25 9.12 -54.40
C LEU A 15 7.88 9.53 -53.84
N GLY A 16 6.85 9.64 -54.67
CA GLY A 16 5.46 9.90 -54.25
C GLY A 16 4.89 8.81 -53.36
N CYS A 17 5.11 7.55 -53.72
CA CYS A 17 4.71 6.41 -52.89
C CYS A 17 5.45 6.34 -51.56
N PHE A 18 6.74 6.67 -51.56
CA PHE A 18 7.54 6.72 -50.33
C PHE A 18 7.12 7.86 -49.39
N LEU A 19 6.82 9.04 -49.93
CA LEU A 19 6.31 10.17 -49.16
C LEU A 19 4.86 9.91 -48.61
N LEU A 20 3.98 9.29 -49.40
CA LEU A 20 2.66 8.87 -48.95
C LEU A 20 2.75 7.77 -47.86
N GLY A 21 3.63 6.79 -48.03
CA GLY A 21 3.87 5.74 -47.07
C GLY A 21 4.40 6.28 -45.74
N SER A 22 5.34 7.23 -45.77
CA SER A 22 5.89 7.85 -44.58
C SER A 22 4.89 8.76 -43.85
N THR A 23 3.99 9.45 -44.58
CA THR A 23 2.91 10.25 -43.94
C THR A 23 1.87 9.36 -43.26
N ILE A 24 1.55 8.21 -43.82
CA ILE A 24 0.62 7.25 -43.17
C ILE A 24 1.23 6.70 -41.87
N ILE A 25 2.52 6.35 -41.88
CA ILE A 25 3.19 5.83 -40.68
C ILE A 25 3.26 6.91 -39.57
N VAL A 26 3.43 8.18 -39.91
CA VAL A 26 3.46 9.27 -38.91
C VAL A 26 2.07 9.55 -38.35
N GLN A 27 1.00 9.34 -39.12
CA GLN A 27 -0.37 9.56 -38.62
C GLN A 27 -0.89 8.42 -37.73
N THR A 28 -0.39 7.18 -37.92
CA THR A 28 -0.76 6.04 -37.06
C THR A 28 0.09 5.96 -35.79
N GLY A 29 1.17 6.74 -35.69
CA GLY A 29 2.08 6.73 -34.56
C GLY A 29 1.55 7.42 -33.30
N CYS A 30 0.53 8.29 -33.41
CA CYS A 30 -0.04 9.00 -32.26
C CYS A 30 -1.01 8.14 -31.42
N ASP A 31 -1.64 7.12 -32.03
CA ASP A 31 -2.59 6.26 -31.32
C ASP A 31 -1.97 4.97 -30.76
N MET A 32 -0.64 4.76 -30.96
CA MET A 32 0.04 3.52 -30.53
C MET A 32 0.60 3.57 -29.10
N ILE A 33 0.54 4.71 -28.41
CA ILE A 33 0.98 4.85 -27.01
C ILE A 33 -0.06 5.70 -26.30
N GLU A 34 -1.18 5.09 -25.95
CA GLU A 34 -2.14 5.65 -24.98
C GLU A 34 -1.61 5.39 -23.55
N TYR A 35 -0.46 5.94 -23.21
CA TYR A 35 -0.01 5.97 -21.84
C TYR A 35 -0.37 7.33 -21.24
N HIS A 36 -1.33 7.32 -20.32
CA HIS A 36 -1.64 8.48 -19.50
C HIS A 36 -1.23 8.16 -18.04
N PRO A 37 -0.34 8.94 -17.41
CA PRO A 37 0.13 8.64 -16.06
C PRO A 37 -0.99 8.62 -15.01
N TYR A 38 -2.13 9.24 -15.29
CA TYR A 38 -3.33 9.27 -14.43
C TYR A 38 -4.44 8.35 -14.95
N ASP A 39 -4.10 7.35 -15.75
CA ASP A 39 -5.06 6.34 -16.20
C ASP A 39 -5.49 5.45 -15.04
N LEU A 40 -6.80 5.28 -14.88
CA LEU A 40 -7.43 4.45 -13.85
C LEU A 40 -7.86 3.07 -14.40
N ASN A 41 -7.44 2.71 -15.59
CA ASN A 41 -7.71 1.40 -16.15
C ASN A 41 -6.75 0.36 -15.56
N ILE A 42 -7.08 -0.12 -14.35
CA ILE A 42 -6.26 -1.06 -13.59
C ILE A 42 -6.26 -2.43 -14.23
N GLU A 43 -5.08 -3.00 -14.43
CA GLU A 43 -4.89 -4.37 -14.89
C GLU A 43 -4.62 -5.31 -13.71
N GLY A 44 -5.09 -6.58 -13.84
CA GLY A 44 -4.84 -7.61 -12.84
C GLY A 44 -5.79 -7.59 -11.65
N GLU A 45 -5.32 -8.01 -10.49
CA GLU A 45 -6.13 -8.23 -9.30
C GLU A 45 -6.51 -6.94 -8.59
N THR A 46 -7.74 -6.89 -8.09
CA THR A 46 -8.34 -5.79 -7.33
C THR A 46 -8.97 -6.27 -6.04
N ASN A 47 -9.39 -5.35 -5.16
CA ASN A 47 -9.99 -5.64 -3.84
C ASN A 47 -9.17 -6.63 -3.00
N ILE A 48 -7.86 -6.45 -3.00
CA ILE A 48 -6.91 -7.40 -2.41
C ILE A 48 -7.09 -7.51 -0.91
N ASN A 49 -7.25 -6.38 -0.20
CA ASN A 49 -7.40 -6.40 1.25
C ASN A 49 -8.62 -7.22 1.67
N GLU A 50 -9.77 -7.01 1.03
CA GLU A 50 -11.00 -7.74 1.38
C GLU A 50 -10.82 -9.26 1.24
N ARG A 51 -10.28 -9.71 0.11
CA ARG A 51 -10.01 -11.15 -0.14
C ARG A 51 -9.00 -11.73 0.85
N ASN A 52 -7.92 -10.99 1.11
CA ASN A 52 -6.87 -11.45 1.99
C ASN A 52 -7.29 -11.43 3.47
N ILE A 53 -8.11 -10.47 3.89
CA ILE A 53 -8.73 -10.45 5.21
C ILE A 53 -9.52 -11.73 5.46
N GLN A 54 -10.37 -12.15 4.52
CA GLN A 54 -11.10 -13.41 4.64
C GLN A 54 -10.16 -14.61 4.83
N SER A 55 -9.02 -14.62 4.14
CA SER A 55 -8.00 -15.65 4.27
C SER A 55 -7.28 -15.59 5.62
N ILE A 56 -6.95 -14.39 6.11
CA ILE A 56 -6.32 -14.17 7.43
C ILE A 56 -7.27 -14.67 8.53
N GLU A 57 -8.50 -14.23 8.51
CA GLU A 57 -9.50 -14.60 9.52
C GLU A 57 -9.76 -16.11 9.55
N ALA A 58 -9.87 -16.74 8.38
CA ALA A 58 -10.05 -18.18 8.25
C ALA A 58 -8.85 -18.98 8.77
N SER A 59 -7.62 -18.58 8.39
CA SER A 59 -6.39 -19.30 8.74
C SER A 59 -5.96 -19.11 10.19
N THR A 60 -6.39 -18.02 10.83
CA THR A 60 -6.05 -17.70 12.22
C THR A 60 -7.18 -18.01 13.20
N ALA A 61 -8.34 -18.49 12.71
CA ALA A 61 -9.49 -18.79 13.55
C ALA A 61 -9.13 -19.68 14.74
N GLY A 62 -9.42 -19.22 15.96
CA GLY A 62 -9.16 -19.93 17.21
C GLY A 62 -7.70 -19.92 17.68
N LYS A 63 -6.76 -19.30 16.95
CA LYS A 63 -5.39 -19.10 17.43
C LYS A 63 -5.37 -18.10 18.59
N GLN A 64 -4.58 -18.37 19.60
CA GLN A 64 -4.32 -17.48 20.74
C GLN A 64 -3.00 -16.69 20.57
N SER A 65 -2.20 -17.10 19.62
CA SER A 65 -0.95 -16.44 19.23
C SER A 65 -0.91 -16.36 17.71
N ILE A 66 -0.58 -15.20 17.23
CA ILE A 66 -0.42 -14.89 15.81
C ILE A 66 0.95 -14.27 15.59
N SER A 67 1.49 -14.43 14.40
CA SER A 67 2.76 -13.83 13.99
C SER A 67 2.55 -13.13 12.66
N PHE A 68 2.96 -11.89 12.56
CA PHE A 68 2.87 -11.17 11.30
C PHE A 68 4.17 -10.42 10.99
N ALA A 69 4.44 -10.25 9.72
CA ALA A 69 5.52 -9.40 9.26
C ALA A 69 5.00 -7.99 8.97
N LEU A 70 5.85 -7.00 9.24
CA LEU A 70 5.57 -5.60 8.97
C LEU A 70 6.57 -5.10 7.94
N ILE A 71 6.06 -4.53 6.85
CA ILE A 71 6.84 -3.84 5.81
C ILE A 71 6.19 -2.49 5.53
N SER A 72 6.94 -1.54 4.98
CA SER A 72 6.46 -0.20 4.67
C SER A 72 7.41 0.52 3.73
N ASP A 73 6.94 1.61 3.11
CA ASP A 73 7.79 2.55 2.37
C ASP A 73 8.58 1.87 1.23
N THR A 74 7.91 0.98 0.50
CA THR A 74 8.54 0.20 -0.57
C THR A 74 8.70 0.98 -1.87
N GLN A 75 7.83 1.95 -2.15
CA GLN A 75 7.93 2.92 -3.26
C GLN A 75 8.59 2.34 -4.53
N ARG A 76 9.70 2.93 -4.97
CA ARG A 76 10.53 2.53 -6.12
C ARG A 76 11.52 1.39 -5.82
N TRP A 77 11.55 0.87 -4.59
CA TRP A 77 12.50 -0.15 -4.13
C TRP A 77 12.01 -1.56 -4.47
N TYR A 78 11.89 -1.84 -5.78
CA TYR A 78 11.30 -3.07 -6.28
C TYR A 78 12.14 -4.32 -5.97
N ASP A 79 13.46 -4.22 -6.09
CA ASP A 79 14.37 -5.33 -5.81
C ASP A 79 14.38 -5.66 -4.30
N GLU A 80 14.38 -4.63 -3.45
CA GLU A 80 14.32 -4.77 -2.01
C GLU A 80 12.96 -5.33 -1.57
N THR A 81 11.86 -4.95 -2.24
CA THR A 81 10.55 -5.55 -2.00
C THR A 81 10.57 -7.04 -2.33
N GLU A 82 11.22 -7.44 -3.43
CA GLU A 82 11.37 -8.85 -3.80
C GLU A 82 12.22 -9.61 -2.78
N ASP A 83 13.30 -9.02 -2.28
CA ASP A 83 14.12 -9.58 -1.21
C ASP A 83 13.32 -9.77 0.08
N ALA A 84 12.49 -8.80 0.47
CA ALA A 84 11.60 -8.93 1.63
C ALA A 84 10.58 -10.05 1.44
N VAL A 85 9.94 -10.14 0.26
CA VAL A 85 9.02 -11.21 -0.09
C VAL A 85 9.70 -12.58 0.01
N ASN A 86 10.91 -12.72 -0.54
CA ASN A 86 11.69 -13.96 -0.48
C ASN A 86 12.07 -14.32 0.97
N ALA A 87 12.48 -13.33 1.78
CA ALA A 87 12.80 -13.55 3.20
C ALA A 87 11.58 -14.02 4.01
N ILE A 88 10.41 -13.41 3.77
CA ILE A 88 9.14 -13.79 4.40
C ILE A 88 8.75 -15.21 3.96
N ASN A 89 8.84 -15.52 2.66
CA ASN A 89 8.51 -16.83 2.11
C ASN A 89 9.44 -17.95 2.60
N GLY A 90 10.67 -17.61 3.00
CA GLY A 90 11.60 -18.54 3.65
C GLY A 90 11.21 -18.94 5.08
N ARG A 91 10.16 -18.34 5.66
CA ARG A 91 9.68 -18.60 7.02
C ARG A 91 8.36 -19.37 7.01
N ASN A 92 8.18 -20.20 8.05
CA ASN A 92 6.97 -21.01 8.22
C ASN A 92 6.13 -20.58 9.43
N ASP A 93 6.53 -19.50 10.08
CA ASP A 93 5.96 -19.03 11.34
C ASP A 93 5.26 -17.67 11.20
N ILE A 94 5.07 -17.17 9.98
CA ILE A 94 4.33 -15.94 9.68
C ILE A 94 2.92 -16.31 9.21
N ASP A 95 1.91 -15.72 9.82
CA ASP A 95 0.51 -15.91 9.45
C ASP A 95 0.06 -14.98 8.32
N PHE A 96 0.54 -13.72 8.32
CA PHE A 96 0.22 -12.71 7.31
C PHE A 96 1.21 -11.54 7.33
N VAL A 97 1.03 -10.60 6.41
CA VAL A 97 1.87 -9.40 6.29
C VAL A 97 0.99 -8.14 6.36
N ILE A 98 1.46 -7.10 7.04
CA ILE A 98 0.91 -5.74 6.96
C ILE A 98 1.92 -4.85 6.25
N HIS A 99 1.48 -4.21 5.17
CA HIS A 99 2.23 -3.14 4.52
C HIS A 99 1.67 -1.78 4.97
N CYS A 100 2.48 -1.02 5.70
CA CYS A 100 2.05 0.23 6.34
C CYS A 100 2.10 1.47 5.42
N GLY A 101 1.86 1.30 4.11
CA GLY A 101 1.72 2.41 3.17
C GLY A 101 3.01 2.80 2.46
N ASP A 102 2.90 3.79 1.56
CA ASP A 102 3.93 4.21 0.64
C ASP A 102 4.38 3.08 -0.31
N LEU A 103 3.40 2.53 -1.04
CA LEU A 103 3.62 1.56 -2.11
C LEU A 103 4.13 2.23 -3.38
N SER A 104 3.65 3.44 -3.67
CA SER A 104 4.03 4.25 -4.82
C SER A 104 4.92 5.42 -4.42
N ASP A 105 5.65 5.99 -5.38
CA ASP A 105 6.47 7.19 -5.18
C ASP A 105 5.71 8.46 -5.58
N PHE A 106 4.85 8.34 -6.60
CA PHE A 106 4.11 9.47 -7.20
C PHE A 106 2.61 9.21 -7.36
N GLY A 107 2.06 8.15 -6.80
CA GLY A 107 0.65 7.80 -6.92
C GLY A 107 0.26 7.31 -8.32
N MET A 108 1.20 6.83 -9.11
CA MET A 108 0.91 6.36 -10.47
C MET A 108 0.45 4.91 -10.47
N LYS A 109 -0.53 4.61 -11.33
CA LYS A 109 -1.08 3.26 -11.52
C LYS A 109 0.00 2.19 -11.63
N MET A 110 0.98 2.41 -12.49
CA MET A 110 2.04 1.44 -12.77
C MET A 110 2.88 1.11 -11.53
N GLU A 111 3.10 2.07 -10.64
CA GLU A 111 3.85 1.84 -9.40
C GLU A 111 3.09 0.90 -8.47
N PHE A 112 1.78 1.10 -8.32
CA PHE A 112 0.92 0.21 -7.53
C PHE A 112 0.81 -1.19 -8.13
N GLU A 113 0.66 -1.30 -9.45
CA GLU A 113 0.60 -2.60 -10.14
C GLU A 113 1.90 -3.38 -9.95
N GLU A 114 3.06 -2.72 -10.09
CA GLU A 114 4.38 -3.31 -9.90
C GLU A 114 4.61 -3.78 -8.45
N GLN A 115 4.18 -3.00 -7.45
CA GLN A 115 4.28 -3.42 -6.04
C GLN A 115 3.31 -4.54 -5.72
N ARG A 116 2.05 -4.43 -6.16
CA ARG A 116 1.05 -5.50 -6.03
C ARG A 116 1.56 -6.83 -6.56
N ASP A 117 2.13 -6.83 -7.76
CA ASP A 117 2.57 -8.06 -8.42
C ASP A 117 3.75 -8.72 -7.70
N ARG A 118 4.57 -7.94 -7.00
CA ARG A 118 5.62 -8.47 -6.10
C ARG A 118 5.01 -9.02 -4.82
N LEU A 119 4.14 -8.28 -4.18
CA LEU A 119 3.47 -8.71 -2.95
C LEU A 119 2.60 -9.96 -3.17
N ASN A 120 2.01 -10.11 -4.35
CA ASN A 120 1.27 -11.32 -4.73
C ASN A 120 2.14 -12.60 -4.82
N ARG A 121 3.47 -12.49 -4.73
CA ARG A 121 4.38 -13.65 -4.62
C ARG A 121 4.55 -14.15 -3.18
N LEU A 122 3.96 -13.46 -2.20
CA LEU A 122 3.94 -13.94 -0.82
C LEU A 122 3.16 -15.25 -0.71
N ASN A 123 3.69 -16.21 0.05
CA ASN A 123 3.02 -17.47 0.36
C ASN A 123 1.93 -17.31 1.43
N VAL A 124 1.87 -16.17 2.10
CA VAL A 124 0.89 -15.81 3.13
C VAL A 124 0.09 -14.60 2.69
N PRO A 125 -1.15 -14.42 3.14
CA PRO A 125 -1.95 -13.25 2.80
C PRO A 125 -1.34 -11.97 3.35
N TYR A 126 -1.63 -10.84 2.71
CA TYR A 126 -1.17 -9.52 3.12
C TYR A 126 -2.28 -8.48 3.02
N VAL A 127 -2.15 -7.40 3.78
CA VAL A 127 -2.98 -6.20 3.69
C VAL A 127 -2.10 -4.97 3.52
N CYS A 128 -2.59 -3.98 2.77
CA CYS A 128 -1.90 -2.72 2.53
C CYS A 128 -2.70 -1.55 3.10
N LEU A 129 -1.99 -0.63 3.74
CA LEU A 129 -2.51 0.68 4.14
C LEU A 129 -2.12 1.73 3.09
N LEU A 130 -2.83 2.84 3.08
CA LEU A 130 -2.54 4.00 2.24
C LEU A 130 -1.43 4.84 2.90
N GLY A 131 -0.36 5.13 2.17
CA GLY A 131 0.69 6.07 2.57
C GLY A 131 0.47 7.46 1.98
N ASN A 132 1.30 8.44 2.36
CA ASN A 132 1.14 9.80 1.86
C ASN A 132 1.59 9.94 0.40
N HIS A 133 2.63 9.23 -0.04
CA HIS A 133 3.01 9.18 -1.46
C HIS A 133 1.92 8.52 -2.31
N ASP A 134 1.18 7.58 -1.74
CA ASP A 134 0.06 6.92 -2.40
C ASP A 134 -1.15 7.84 -2.63
N CYS A 135 -1.21 8.99 -1.96
CA CYS A 135 -2.27 9.99 -2.14
C CYS A 135 -2.01 10.95 -3.31
N LEU A 136 -0.79 10.95 -3.87
CA LEU A 136 -0.43 11.88 -4.95
C LEU A 136 -1.20 11.57 -6.24
N ALA A 137 -1.40 12.58 -7.07
CA ALA A 137 -2.08 12.48 -8.36
C ALA A 137 -3.45 11.77 -8.26
N THR A 138 -3.64 10.62 -8.92
CA THR A 138 -4.83 9.75 -8.83
C THR A 138 -4.59 8.52 -7.96
N GLY A 139 -3.56 8.55 -7.14
CA GLY A 139 -3.10 7.37 -6.40
C GLY A 139 -4.11 6.85 -5.38
N LYS A 140 -4.88 7.73 -4.72
CA LYS A 140 -5.96 7.30 -3.83
C LYS A 140 -7.00 6.44 -4.55
N GLU A 141 -7.43 6.86 -5.74
CA GLU A 141 -8.40 6.10 -6.55
C GLU A 141 -7.81 4.76 -7.03
N VAL A 142 -6.54 4.77 -7.41
CA VAL A 142 -5.79 3.56 -7.78
C VAL A 142 -5.68 2.61 -6.59
N PHE A 143 -5.26 3.12 -5.43
CA PHE A 143 -5.18 2.34 -4.19
C PHE A 143 -6.52 1.71 -3.85
N ASN A 144 -7.60 2.51 -3.84
CA ASN A 144 -8.94 2.04 -3.51
C ASN A 144 -9.44 0.96 -4.48
N THR A 145 -9.02 1.02 -5.75
CA THR A 145 -9.37 0.01 -6.74
C THR A 145 -8.59 -1.28 -6.52
N ILE A 146 -7.28 -1.19 -6.29
CA ILE A 146 -6.40 -2.36 -6.16
C ILE A 146 -6.55 -3.01 -4.79
N PHE A 147 -6.47 -2.22 -3.71
CA PHE A 147 -6.41 -2.74 -2.35
C PHE A 147 -7.74 -2.64 -1.61
N GLY A 148 -8.56 -1.65 -1.87
CA GLY A 148 -9.85 -1.43 -1.21
C GLY A 148 -9.85 -0.18 -0.34
N ASN A 149 -10.76 -0.16 0.65
CA ASN A 149 -10.95 1.00 1.51
C ASN A 149 -9.67 1.37 2.27
N GLU A 150 -9.46 2.68 2.46
CA GLU A 150 -8.32 3.24 3.20
C GLU A 150 -8.43 3.12 4.73
N ASN A 151 -9.65 2.89 5.25
CA ASN A 151 -9.90 2.56 6.64
C ASN A 151 -10.65 1.23 6.68
N PHE A 152 -10.11 0.26 7.40
CA PHE A 152 -10.70 -1.08 7.52
C PHE A 152 -10.26 -1.75 8.81
N SER A 153 -10.95 -2.82 9.18
CA SER A 153 -10.58 -3.65 10.31
C SER A 153 -10.70 -5.13 9.97
N PHE A 154 -10.03 -5.96 10.74
CA PHE A 154 -10.13 -7.42 10.66
C PHE A 154 -9.71 -8.06 11.97
N THR A 155 -10.02 -9.36 12.13
CA THR A 155 -9.63 -10.11 13.33
C THR A 155 -8.73 -11.29 12.97
N ALA A 156 -7.54 -11.32 13.55
CA ALA A 156 -6.66 -12.47 13.46
C ALA A 156 -6.55 -13.15 14.83
N GLY A 157 -7.04 -14.39 14.94
CA GLY A 157 -7.14 -15.10 16.21
C GLY A 157 -8.03 -14.38 17.23
N ASP A 158 -7.45 -13.94 18.34
CA ASP A 158 -8.12 -13.14 19.36
C ASP A 158 -7.75 -11.64 19.33
N THR A 159 -7.10 -11.19 18.26
CA THR A 159 -6.60 -9.82 18.10
C THR A 159 -7.36 -9.09 16.99
N HIS A 160 -7.93 -7.94 17.33
CA HIS A 160 -8.59 -7.03 16.40
C HIS A 160 -7.57 -6.01 15.85
N PHE A 161 -7.46 -5.95 14.54
CA PHE A 161 -6.61 -5.00 13.83
C PHE A 161 -7.45 -3.87 13.28
N ILE A 162 -7.05 -2.63 13.55
CA ILE A 162 -7.67 -1.41 13.05
C ILE A 162 -6.67 -0.70 12.18
N CYS A 163 -6.95 -0.62 10.90
CA CYS A 163 -6.08 -0.04 9.88
C CYS A 163 -6.65 1.31 9.44
N LEU A 164 -5.84 2.36 9.52
CA LEU A 164 -6.30 3.74 9.39
C LEU A 164 -5.48 4.53 8.37
N ASN A 165 -6.17 5.30 7.54
CA ASN A 165 -5.56 6.43 6.87
C ASN A 165 -5.28 7.53 7.89
N THR A 166 -4.03 7.98 7.98
CA THR A 166 -3.57 9.05 8.88
C THR A 166 -2.83 10.17 8.15
N ASN A 167 -2.85 10.18 6.81
CA ASN A 167 -2.14 11.12 5.95
C ASN A 167 -2.91 12.44 5.81
N ALA A 168 -3.16 13.14 6.90
CA ALA A 168 -4.05 14.30 6.96
C ALA A 168 -3.60 15.47 6.08
N LEU A 169 -2.30 15.67 5.92
CA LEU A 169 -1.75 16.75 5.11
C LEU A 169 -2.15 16.63 3.63
N GLU A 170 -2.24 15.39 3.10
CA GLU A 170 -2.59 15.13 1.71
C GLU A 170 -4.06 15.45 1.38
N PHE A 171 -4.92 15.49 2.39
CA PHE A 171 -6.35 15.78 2.23
C PHE A 171 -6.70 17.24 2.51
N ASP A 172 -5.75 18.01 3.03
CA ASP A 172 -5.98 19.38 3.47
C ASP A 172 -7.21 19.43 4.42
N TYR A 173 -8.28 20.06 4.06
CA TYR A 173 -9.53 20.09 4.84
C TYR A 173 -10.71 19.41 4.12
N SER A 174 -10.45 18.69 3.05
CA SER A 174 -11.49 18.05 2.24
C SER A 174 -12.10 16.82 2.92
N GLU A 175 -11.32 16.12 3.75
CA GLU A 175 -11.76 14.92 4.48
C GLU A 175 -11.26 14.97 5.93
N ALA A 176 -11.96 14.24 6.80
CA ALA A 176 -11.54 14.07 8.19
C ALA A 176 -10.55 12.91 8.31
N VAL A 177 -9.25 13.23 8.38
CA VAL A 177 -8.17 12.25 8.52
C VAL A 177 -7.37 12.54 9.80
N PRO A 178 -7.16 11.55 10.70
CA PRO A 178 -7.80 10.23 10.72
C PRO A 178 -9.33 10.30 10.90
N ASN A 179 -10.02 9.30 10.39
CA ASN A 179 -11.48 9.23 10.45
C ASN A 179 -11.96 8.78 11.83
N LEU A 180 -12.29 9.74 12.69
CA LEU A 180 -12.77 9.46 14.05
C LEU A 180 -14.18 8.81 14.08
N LEU A 181 -15.02 9.03 13.05
CA LEU A 181 -16.32 8.38 12.96
C LEU A 181 -16.16 6.89 12.66
N PHE A 182 -15.17 6.51 11.86
CA PHE A 182 -14.82 5.10 11.67
C PHE A 182 -14.40 4.45 12.98
N LEU A 183 -13.53 5.11 13.77
CA LEU A 183 -13.13 4.61 15.10
C LEU A 183 -14.32 4.48 16.06
N GLU A 184 -15.23 5.45 16.05
CA GLU A 184 -16.45 5.41 16.88
C GLU A 184 -17.36 4.26 16.48
N ASP A 185 -17.48 3.96 15.19
CA ASP A 185 -18.29 2.85 14.69
C ASP A 185 -17.65 1.49 15.03
N GLU A 186 -16.34 1.36 14.83
CA GLU A 186 -15.58 0.17 15.21
C GLU A 186 -15.70 -0.14 16.71
N LEU A 187 -15.64 0.86 17.58
CA LEU A 187 -15.83 0.68 19.02
C LEU A 187 -17.19 0.06 19.37
N LYS A 188 -18.23 0.35 18.59
CA LYS A 188 -19.58 -0.21 18.78
C LYS A 188 -19.67 -1.66 18.28
N HIS A 189 -18.81 -2.04 17.34
CA HIS A 189 -18.90 -3.31 16.62
C HIS A 189 -17.70 -4.23 16.86
N VAL A 190 -16.88 -3.98 17.89
CA VAL A 190 -15.74 -4.85 18.22
C VAL A 190 -16.22 -6.31 18.32
N PRO A 191 -15.60 -7.25 17.55
CA PRO A 191 -16.01 -8.64 17.58
C PRO A 191 -15.85 -9.26 18.98
N SER A 192 -16.83 -10.02 19.42
CA SER A 192 -16.86 -10.59 20.78
C SER A 192 -15.69 -11.52 21.10
N GLN A 193 -15.07 -12.11 20.09
CA GLN A 193 -13.86 -12.94 20.21
C GLN A 193 -12.57 -12.11 20.39
N ALA A 194 -12.59 -10.84 20.04
CA ALA A 194 -11.42 -9.95 20.15
C ALA A 194 -11.15 -9.63 21.62
N LYS A 195 -9.96 -9.99 22.08
CA LYS A 195 -9.48 -9.72 23.44
C LYS A 195 -8.38 -8.68 23.47
N LYS A 196 -7.80 -8.40 22.32
CA LYS A 196 -6.63 -7.54 22.11
C LYS A 196 -6.86 -6.68 20.89
N THR A 197 -6.19 -5.55 20.84
CA THR A 197 -6.26 -4.64 19.69
C THR A 197 -4.85 -4.22 19.27
N VAL A 198 -4.64 -4.11 17.96
CA VAL A 198 -3.48 -3.49 17.33
C VAL A 198 -3.99 -2.43 16.38
N VAL A 199 -3.38 -1.25 16.40
CA VAL A 199 -3.69 -0.18 15.44
C VAL A 199 -2.55 -0.07 14.44
N ALA A 200 -2.89 -0.09 13.15
CA ALA A 200 -1.95 0.08 12.06
C ALA A 200 -2.25 1.38 11.30
N MET A 201 -1.21 2.13 10.98
CA MET A 201 -1.33 3.41 10.29
C MET A 201 -0.07 3.66 9.43
N HIS A 202 -0.10 4.66 8.56
CA HIS A 202 1.12 5.09 7.88
C HIS A 202 1.82 6.18 8.66
N ALA A 203 1.22 7.36 8.75
CA ALA A 203 1.79 8.51 9.46
C ALA A 203 1.47 8.45 10.96
N PRO A 204 2.48 8.42 11.84
CA PRO A 204 2.25 8.39 13.28
C PRO A 204 1.83 9.77 13.82
N PRO A 205 1.17 9.83 14.98
CA PRO A 205 0.97 11.07 15.72
C PRO A 205 2.29 11.84 15.88
N TYR A 206 2.18 13.17 15.77
CA TYR A 206 3.29 14.13 15.84
C TYR A 206 4.24 14.15 14.64
N SER A 207 3.98 13.36 13.58
CA SER A 207 4.59 13.59 12.28
C SER A 207 3.93 14.79 11.58
N GLU A 208 4.55 15.30 10.52
CA GLU A 208 4.00 16.39 9.71
C GLU A 208 2.75 15.98 8.92
N GLN A 209 2.62 14.70 8.60
CA GLN A 209 1.48 14.17 7.86
C GLN A 209 0.24 13.99 8.74
N PHE A 210 0.42 13.80 10.05
CA PHE A 210 -0.68 13.57 10.97
C PHE A 210 -1.39 14.88 11.36
N ASN A 211 -2.72 14.84 11.55
CA ASN A 211 -3.43 15.98 12.12
C ASN A 211 -3.17 16.12 13.62
N ASN A 212 -2.11 16.81 13.98
CA ASN A 212 -1.66 16.93 15.36
C ASN A 212 -2.60 17.71 16.27
N ASN A 213 -3.58 18.47 15.70
CA ASN A 213 -4.62 19.14 16.49
C ASN A 213 -5.55 18.15 17.19
N ILE A 214 -5.69 16.95 16.65
CA ILE A 214 -6.56 15.91 17.20
C ILE A 214 -5.80 14.72 17.79
N ALA A 215 -4.45 14.79 17.91
CA ALA A 215 -3.64 13.68 18.37
C ALA A 215 -4.11 13.10 19.72
N LYS A 216 -4.49 13.95 20.67
CA LYS A 216 -5.04 13.50 21.98
C LYS A 216 -6.44 12.92 21.88
N VAL A 217 -7.26 13.39 20.95
CA VAL A 217 -8.60 12.81 20.70
C VAL A 217 -8.44 11.46 20.03
N PHE A 218 -7.51 11.33 19.10
CA PHE A 218 -7.12 10.05 18.50
C PHE A 218 -6.67 9.05 19.57
N GLN A 219 -5.73 9.45 20.44
CA GLN A 219 -5.30 8.65 21.59
C GLN A 219 -6.48 8.18 22.43
N TYR A 220 -7.37 9.11 22.79
CA TYR A 220 -8.57 8.77 23.58
C TYR A 220 -9.38 7.66 22.91
N TYR A 221 -9.65 7.75 21.60
CA TYR A 221 -10.41 6.71 20.89
C TYR A 221 -9.69 5.37 20.85
N ILE A 222 -8.42 5.33 20.47
CA ILE A 222 -7.70 4.05 20.35
C ILE A 222 -7.53 3.33 21.69
N THR A 223 -7.43 4.06 22.79
CA THR A 223 -7.32 3.48 24.13
C THR A 223 -8.64 2.94 24.69
N GLN A 224 -9.77 3.20 24.04
CA GLN A 224 -11.07 2.60 24.41
C GLN A 224 -11.21 1.16 23.89
N PHE A 225 -10.42 0.75 22.91
CA PHE A 225 -10.49 -0.61 22.39
C PHE A 225 -9.98 -1.65 23.40
N PRO A 226 -10.49 -2.88 23.35
CA PRO A 226 -10.08 -3.94 24.27
C PRO A 226 -8.57 -4.17 24.24
N SER A 227 -7.92 -3.95 25.38
CA SER A 227 -6.50 -4.25 25.58
C SER A 227 -5.63 -3.87 24.39
N LEU A 228 -5.58 -2.57 24.05
CA LEU A 228 -4.67 -2.04 23.04
C LEU A 228 -3.23 -2.45 23.40
N GLN A 229 -2.59 -3.20 22.52
CA GLN A 229 -1.27 -3.78 22.76
C GLN A 229 -0.16 -2.83 22.34
N PHE A 230 -0.27 -2.35 21.11
CA PHE A 230 0.68 -1.44 20.49
C PHE A 230 0.09 -0.90 19.18
N CYS A 231 0.78 0.08 18.61
CA CYS A 231 0.51 0.52 17.24
C CYS A 231 1.71 0.21 16.34
N VAL A 232 1.44 0.05 15.03
CA VAL A 232 2.46 -0.10 13.99
C VAL A 232 2.30 0.98 12.94
N TYR A 233 3.43 1.47 12.39
CA TYR A 233 3.39 2.56 11.41
C TYR A 233 4.59 2.52 10.44
N GLY A 234 4.52 3.30 9.37
CA GLY A 234 5.55 3.52 8.36
C GLY A 234 6.15 4.93 8.42
N HIS A 235 6.37 5.56 7.25
CA HIS A 235 6.67 6.98 7.06
C HIS A 235 8.04 7.48 7.52
N VAL A 236 8.57 7.01 8.62
CA VAL A 236 9.77 7.60 9.27
C VAL A 236 11.07 7.09 8.66
N HIS A 237 11.03 6.09 7.79
CA HIS A 237 12.19 5.51 7.11
C HIS A 237 13.32 5.07 8.05
N SER A 238 12.97 4.69 9.28
CA SER A 238 13.91 4.13 10.25
C SER A 238 13.16 3.30 11.28
N PHE A 239 13.76 2.22 11.74
CA PHE A 239 13.19 1.48 12.87
C PHE A 239 13.16 2.37 14.10
N ASN A 240 11.97 2.51 14.69
CA ASN A 240 11.75 3.29 15.90
C ASN A 240 10.75 2.59 16.82
N GLU A 241 10.99 2.72 18.11
CA GLU A 241 10.06 2.39 19.18
C GLU A 241 9.80 3.68 19.96
N ASN A 242 8.57 4.18 19.91
CA ASN A 242 8.22 5.45 20.55
C ASN A 242 6.97 5.28 21.41
N GLU A 243 6.97 5.92 22.56
CA GLU A 243 5.80 6.12 23.39
C GLU A 243 5.39 7.59 23.28
N PHE A 244 4.48 7.89 22.34
CA PHE A 244 4.13 9.28 22.02
C PHE A 244 3.27 9.96 23.07
N PHE A 245 2.58 9.21 23.93
CA PHE A 245 1.53 9.73 24.80
C PHE A 245 1.78 9.52 26.30
N ASP A 246 2.91 8.97 26.69
CA ASP A 246 3.25 8.63 28.08
C ASP A 246 2.17 7.75 28.76
N ASP A 247 1.57 6.81 28.01
CA ASP A 247 0.48 5.95 28.47
C ASP A 247 0.83 4.45 28.45
N GLY A 248 2.09 4.13 28.17
CA GLY A 248 2.60 2.76 28.08
C GLY A 248 2.32 2.09 26.72
N ILE A 249 1.66 2.79 25.78
CA ILE A 249 1.41 2.25 24.44
C ILE A 249 2.58 2.58 23.53
N VAL A 250 3.29 1.53 23.11
CA VAL A 250 4.44 1.66 22.21
C VAL A 250 3.97 1.67 20.76
N LEU A 251 4.53 2.57 19.98
CA LEU A 251 4.36 2.62 18.53
C LEU A 251 5.64 2.16 17.85
N PHE A 252 5.54 1.15 17.01
CA PHE A 252 6.63 0.55 16.27
C PHE A 252 6.62 1.02 14.82
N CYS A 253 7.74 1.59 14.37
CA CYS A 253 7.95 1.91 12.96
C CYS A 253 8.60 0.74 12.24
N SER A 254 8.06 0.41 11.08
CA SER A 254 8.70 -0.46 10.10
C SER A 254 9.45 0.37 9.07
N PHE A 255 10.63 -0.05 8.69
CA PHE A 255 11.36 0.54 7.59
C PHE A 255 12.10 -0.53 6.80
N HIS A 256 12.04 -0.42 5.47
CA HIS A 256 12.76 -1.29 4.56
C HIS A 256 13.95 -0.56 3.95
N LYS A 257 15.13 -0.67 4.58
CA LYS A 257 16.40 -0.33 3.94
C LYS A 257 17.38 -1.47 4.18
N GLN A 258 17.80 -2.15 3.12
CA GLN A 258 18.75 -3.28 3.14
C GLN A 258 18.24 -4.55 3.84
N ALA A 259 17.05 -5.06 3.43
CA ALA A 259 16.54 -6.38 3.83
C ALA A 259 16.48 -6.68 5.35
N GLU A 260 16.40 -5.65 6.20
CA GLU A 260 16.09 -5.85 7.62
C GLU A 260 14.58 -6.01 7.77
N LEU A 261 14.14 -7.26 7.75
CA LEU A 261 12.76 -7.64 7.99
C LEU A 261 12.48 -7.63 9.48
N TYR A 262 11.57 -6.75 9.92
CA TYR A 262 11.10 -6.79 11.30
C TYR A 262 9.88 -7.70 11.40
N LEU A 263 10.05 -8.77 12.18
CA LEU A 263 9.00 -9.73 12.45
C LEU A 263 8.41 -9.46 13.82
N PHE A 264 7.12 -9.18 13.86
CA PHE A 264 6.39 -9.10 15.09
C PHE A 264 5.81 -10.47 15.44
N PHE A 265 6.39 -11.07 16.46
CA PHE A 265 5.80 -12.24 17.09
C PHE A 265 4.99 -11.77 18.30
N TYR A 266 3.69 -11.91 18.23
CA TYR A 266 2.90 -11.81 19.44
C TYR A 266 3.08 -13.07 20.29
N HIS A 267 4.26 -13.19 20.86
CA HIS A 267 4.60 -14.07 21.96
C HIS A 267 5.24 -13.19 23.03
N PRO A 268 5.05 -13.44 24.33
CA PRO A 268 5.57 -12.56 25.41
C PRO A 268 7.10 -12.36 25.43
N LYS A 269 7.80 -12.70 24.38
CA LYS A 269 9.22 -12.40 24.18
C LYS A 269 9.46 -11.94 22.75
N TRP A 270 9.74 -10.68 22.59
CA TRP A 270 10.17 -10.04 21.35
C TRP A 270 11.49 -10.63 20.85
N LEU A 271 11.59 -10.96 19.58
CA LEU A 271 12.87 -11.32 18.96
C LEU A 271 13.15 -10.32 17.83
N ARG A 272 14.25 -9.59 17.98
CA ARG A 272 14.91 -8.87 16.89
C ARG A 272 15.77 -9.88 16.13
N LEU A 273 15.64 -9.94 14.82
CA LEU A 273 16.51 -10.72 13.93
C LEU A 273 17.48 -9.78 13.24
#